data_e171d93b84c47ec038b725bb8e0eb00e
#
_entry.id   e171d93b84c47ec038b725bb8e0eb00e
#
_cell.length_a   1.000
_cell.length_b   1.000
_cell.length_c   1.000
_cell.angle_alpha   90.00
_cell.angle_beta   90.00
_cell.angle_gamma   90.00
#
_symmetry.space_group_name_H-M   'P 1'
#
loop_
_entity.id
_entity.type
_entity.pdbx_description
1 polymer ?
#
loop_
_entity_poly.entity_id
_entity_poly.type
_entity_poly.pdbx_seq_one_letter_code
_entity_poly.pdbx_strand_id
1 'polypeptide(L)'
;TFRVMTNGGVTLFLNGKQIAEATNIKNHTNLYSFNYEAGKSYDIQLHFIQVKDNPTLHFDLAKQTPMDAREVLNKLKNADVVIFAGGISPLLEGESMRVSDPGFKGGDRTEIELPAIQREVLALLKKHGKKTVFVNFSGSAMAIVPETQSCDAILQAWYPGQAGGTAVADVLF
;
A
#
# COMPACT_ATOMS: atom_id res chain seq x y z
N THR A 1 4.07 -1.29 -12.77
CA THR A 1 2.88 -0.59 -12.26
C THR A 1 3.06 0.90 -12.43
N PHE A 2 2.07 1.57 -12.99
CA PHE A 2 1.93 3.02 -12.99
C PHE A 2 1.11 3.45 -11.77
N ARG A 3 1.57 4.47 -11.08
CA ARG A 3 0.80 5.17 -10.07
C ARG A 3 0.49 6.58 -10.58
N VAL A 4 -0.79 6.91 -10.66
CA VAL A 4 -1.26 8.21 -11.10
C VAL A 4 -2.11 8.83 -10.00
N MET A 5 -1.70 9.99 -9.48
CA MET A 5 -2.45 10.79 -8.52
C MET A 5 -2.81 12.12 -9.17
N THR A 6 -4.08 12.42 -9.26
CA THR A 6 -4.55 13.62 -9.95
C THR A 6 -5.89 14.11 -9.41
N ASN A 7 -6.14 15.40 -9.58
CA ASN A 7 -7.45 16.03 -9.40
C ASN A 7 -8.15 16.34 -10.72
N GLY A 8 -7.66 15.78 -11.84
CA GLY A 8 -8.20 15.92 -13.19
C GLY A 8 -8.51 14.58 -13.85
N GLY A 9 -8.91 14.63 -15.10
CA GLY A 9 -9.09 13.44 -15.93
C GLY A 9 -7.74 12.90 -16.43
N VAL A 10 -7.60 11.58 -16.52
CA VAL A 10 -6.39 10.92 -17.05
C VAL A 10 -6.78 9.78 -17.96
N THR A 11 -6.13 9.71 -19.13
CA THR A 11 -6.15 8.54 -19.98
C THR A 11 -4.74 8.05 -20.21
N LEU A 12 -4.50 6.76 -20.01
CA LEU A 12 -3.19 6.13 -20.15
C LEU A 12 -3.19 5.18 -21.36
N PHE A 13 -2.19 5.34 -22.22
CA PHE A 13 -1.96 4.46 -23.37
C PHE A 13 -0.63 3.75 -23.25
N LEU A 14 -0.60 2.51 -23.70
CA LEU A 14 0.61 1.69 -23.83
C LEU A 14 0.69 1.16 -25.26
N ASN A 15 1.77 1.51 -25.97
CA ASN A 15 1.95 1.16 -27.39
C ASN A 15 0.73 1.54 -28.27
N GLY A 16 0.19 2.74 -28.06
CA GLY A 16 -0.98 3.25 -28.75
C GLY A 16 -2.33 2.65 -28.32
N LYS A 17 -2.34 1.66 -27.43
CA LYS A 17 -3.58 1.06 -26.90
C LYS A 17 -3.95 1.72 -25.59
N GLN A 18 -5.19 2.19 -25.46
CA GLN A 18 -5.72 2.68 -24.19
C GLN A 18 -5.80 1.54 -23.17
N ILE A 19 -5.13 1.70 -22.04
CA ILE A 19 -5.10 0.72 -20.95
C ILE A 19 -5.85 1.19 -19.71
N ALA A 20 -6.07 2.49 -19.57
CA ALA A 20 -6.79 3.04 -18.45
C ALA A 20 -7.43 4.39 -18.78
N GLU A 21 -8.53 4.67 -18.13
CA GLU A 21 -9.21 5.96 -18.17
C GLU A 21 -9.80 6.26 -16.78
N ALA A 22 -9.54 7.46 -16.27
CA ALA A 22 -10.14 7.98 -15.07
C ALA A 22 -10.72 9.38 -15.36
N THR A 23 -12.03 9.46 -15.45
CA THR A 23 -12.76 10.71 -15.72
C THR A 23 -13.26 11.39 -14.45
N ASN A 24 -13.07 10.79 -13.29
CA ASN A 24 -13.66 11.25 -12.03
C ASN A 24 -12.74 12.22 -11.30
N ILE A 25 -13.26 13.38 -11.00
CA ILE A 25 -12.60 14.62 -10.53
C ILE A 25 -12.21 14.59 -9.03
N LYS A 26 -12.39 13.47 -8.34
CA LYS A 26 -11.96 13.35 -6.94
C LYS A 26 -10.46 13.02 -6.91
N ASN A 27 -9.72 13.61 -5.97
CA ASN A 27 -8.32 13.29 -5.75
C ASN A 27 -8.16 11.79 -5.49
N HIS A 28 -7.81 11.03 -6.52
CA HIS A 28 -7.65 9.59 -6.45
C HIS A 28 -6.24 9.17 -6.84
N THR A 29 -5.73 8.18 -6.13
CA THR A 29 -4.59 7.40 -6.57
C THR A 29 -5.09 6.22 -7.39
N ASN A 30 -4.64 6.13 -8.63
CA ASN A 30 -4.94 5.00 -9.50
C ASN A 30 -3.66 4.21 -9.74
N LEU A 31 -3.76 2.89 -9.63
CA LEU A 31 -2.69 1.95 -9.92
C LEU A 31 -3.05 1.14 -11.15
N TYR A 32 -2.18 1.14 -12.14
CA TYR A 32 -2.34 0.37 -13.37
C TYR A 32 -1.12 -0.52 -13.58
N SER A 33 -1.32 -1.81 -13.66
CA SER A 33 -0.24 -2.78 -13.86
C SER A 33 -0.30 -3.41 -15.23
N PHE A 34 0.85 -3.67 -15.83
CA PHE A 34 1.00 -4.45 -17.04
C PHE A 34 2.29 -5.28 -16.97
N ASN A 35 2.30 -6.37 -17.71
CA ASN A 35 3.49 -7.20 -17.83
C ASN A 35 4.41 -6.62 -18.91
N TYR A 36 5.71 -6.54 -18.62
CA TYR A 36 6.70 -6.07 -19.57
C TYR A 36 7.84 -7.10 -19.69
N GLU A 37 8.50 -7.09 -20.85
CA GLU A 37 9.63 -7.97 -21.15
C GLU A 37 10.93 -7.16 -21.13
N ALA A 38 11.96 -7.70 -20.51
CA ALA A 38 13.27 -7.07 -20.48
C ALA A 38 13.84 -6.90 -21.90
N GLY A 39 14.43 -5.73 -22.18
CA GLY A 39 15.02 -5.42 -23.47
C GLY A 39 14.02 -4.91 -24.53
N LYS A 40 12.71 -4.89 -24.24
CA LYS A 40 11.72 -4.25 -25.12
C LYS A 40 11.49 -2.80 -24.73
N SER A 41 11.27 -1.96 -25.72
CA SER A 41 10.82 -0.57 -25.54
C SER A 41 9.30 -0.50 -25.57
N TYR A 42 8.73 0.36 -24.75
CA TYR A 42 7.29 0.60 -24.65
C TYR A 42 7.02 2.08 -24.79
N ASP A 43 6.10 2.42 -25.68
CA ASP A 43 5.57 3.78 -25.79
C ASP A 43 4.49 3.99 -24.75
N ILE A 44 4.67 5.00 -23.92
CA ILE A 44 3.74 5.35 -22.84
C ILE A 44 3.26 6.77 -23.06
N GLN A 45 1.95 6.93 -23.20
CA GLN A 45 1.32 8.23 -23.35
C GLN A 45 0.31 8.43 -22.22
N LEU A 46 0.43 9.55 -21.53
CA LEU A 46 -0.51 9.97 -20.51
C LEU A 46 -1.16 11.27 -20.97
N HIS A 47 -2.47 11.20 -21.19
CA HIS A 47 -3.27 12.38 -21.50
C HIS A 47 -3.93 12.87 -20.22
N PHE A 48 -3.62 14.10 -19.83
CA PHE A 48 -4.19 14.76 -18.66
C PHE A 48 -5.19 15.83 -19.10
N ILE A 49 -6.37 15.80 -18.49
CA ILE A 49 -7.42 16.80 -18.71
C ILE A 49 -7.59 17.61 -17.43
N GLN A 50 -7.23 18.89 -17.52
CA GLN A 50 -7.47 19.83 -16.44
C GLN A 50 -8.98 20.10 -16.31
N VAL A 51 -9.49 19.96 -15.09
CA VAL A 51 -10.91 20.21 -14.78
C VAL A 51 -11.10 21.16 -13.61
N LYS A 52 -9.99 21.62 -12.97
CA LYS A 52 -9.97 22.57 -11.85
C LYS A 52 -8.87 23.60 -12.05
N ASP A 53 -9.00 24.75 -11.37
CA ASP A 53 -8.06 25.86 -11.51
C ASP A 53 -6.65 25.56 -11.01
N ASN A 54 -6.50 24.67 -10.04
CA ASN A 54 -5.21 24.23 -9.51
C ASN A 54 -4.98 22.75 -9.88
N PRO A 55 -4.53 22.46 -11.13
CA PRO A 55 -4.32 21.10 -11.58
C PRO A 55 -3.16 20.45 -10.85
N THR A 56 -3.35 19.21 -10.42
CA THR A 56 -2.29 18.37 -9.86
C THR A 56 -2.21 17.06 -10.63
N LEU A 57 -1.00 16.68 -11.00
CA LEU A 57 -0.69 15.40 -11.59
C LEU A 57 0.63 14.90 -11.03
N HIS A 58 0.59 13.74 -10.37
CA HIS A 58 1.77 12.99 -9.98
C HIS A 58 1.75 11.64 -10.72
N PHE A 59 2.83 11.32 -11.37
CA PHE A 59 2.99 10.09 -12.13
C PHE A 59 4.27 9.39 -11.72
N ASP A 60 4.14 8.13 -11.31
CA ASP A 60 5.27 7.27 -10.98
C ASP A 60 5.19 5.97 -11.78
N LEU A 61 6.35 5.46 -12.14
CA LEU A 61 6.52 4.13 -12.71
C LEU A 61 7.38 3.29 -11.77
N ALA A 62 6.84 2.17 -11.30
CA ALA A 62 7.54 1.26 -10.42
C ALA A 62 7.51 -0.17 -10.96
N LYS A 63 8.61 -0.89 -10.79
CA LYS A 63 8.66 -2.33 -10.96
C LYS A 63 8.04 -2.98 -9.74
N GLN A 64 7.00 -3.79 -9.95
CA GLN A 64 6.44 -4.64 -8.91
C GLN A 64 7.09 -6.03 -9.03
N THR A 65 7.74 -6.47 -7.96
CA THR A 65 8.33 -7.81 -7.87
C THR A 65 7.77 -8.51 -6.64
N PRO A 66 7.70 -9.84 -6.64
CA PRO A 66 7.43 -10.58 -5.41
C PRO A 66 8.42 -10.18 -4.31
N MET A 67 7.99 -10.27 -3.07
CA MET A 67 8.85 -10.01 -1.91
C MET A 67 10.04 -10.98 -1.92
N ASP A 68 11.26 -10.44 -1.87
CA ASP A 68 12.47 -11.23 -1.62
C ASP A 68 12.77 -11.26 -0.12
N ALA A 69 12.52 -12.41 0.49
CA ALA A 69 12.78 -12.65 1.91
C ALA A 69 14.25 -12.41 2.30
N ARG A 70 15.21 -12.74 1.41
CA ARG A 70 16.64 -12.54 1.68
C ARG A 70 16.98 -11.06 1.71
N GLU A 71 16.41 -10.29 0.78
CA GLU A 71 16.63 -8.83 0.74
C GLU A 71 16.10 -8.17 2.02
N VAL A 72 14.87 -8.54 2.45
CA VAL A 72 14.27 -8.03 3.69
C VAL A 72 15.18 -8.35 4.89
N LEU A 73 15.57 -9.60 5.05
CA LEU A 73 16.40 -10.04 6.17
C LEU A 73 17.81 -9.41 6.16
N ASN A 74 18.40 -9.23 4.98
CA ASN A 74 19.71 -8.57 4.85
C ASN A 74 19.65 -7.11 5.29
N LYS A 75 18.59 -6.38 4.95
CA LYS A 75 18.38 -5.00 5.42
C LYS A 75 18.23 -4.91 6.94
N LEU A 76 17.69 -5.95 7.56
CA LEU A 76 17.39 -6.00 8.98
C LEU A 76 18.44 -6.77 9.81
N LYS A 77 19.57 -7.20 9.20
CA LYS A 77 20.56 -8.07 9.88
C LYS A 77 21.10 -7.49 11.19
N ASN A 78 21.30 -6.18 11.24
CA ASN A 78 21.87 -5.47 12.40
C ASN A 78 20.80 -4.81 13.30
N ALA A 79 19.51 -5.03 13.03
CA ALA A 79 18.45 -4.49 13.86
C ALA A 79 18.19 -5.40 15.08
N ASP A 80 18.23 -4.81 16.26
CA ASP A 80 17.90 -5.50 17.52
C ASP A 80 16.39 -5.68 17.65
N VAL A 81 15.61 -4.70 17.20
CA VAL A 81 14.16 -4.69 17.19
C VAL A 81 13.67 -4.17 15.85
N VAL A 82 12.63 -4.76 15.31
CA VAL A 82 11.94 -4.31 14.11
C VAL A 82 10.60 -3.70 14.50
N ILE A 83 10.40 -2.43 14.16
CA ILE A 83 9.09 -1.80 14.27
C ILE A 83 8.41 -1.93 12.92
N PHE A 84 7.39 -2.76 12.83
CA PHE A 84 6.60 -2.95 11.63
C PHE A 84 5.35 -2.06 11.68
N ALA A 85 5.38 -0.95 10.94
CA ALA A 85 4.22 -0.09 10.76
C ALA A 85 3.39 -0.61 9.58
N GLY A 86 2.23 -1.15 9.87
CA GLY A 86 1.37 -1.80 8.90
C GLY A 86 -0.11 -1.62 9.20
N GLY A 87 -0.95 -2.43 8.59
CA GLY A 87 -2.40 -2.34 8.69
C GLY A 87 -3.05 -2.01 7.35
N ILE A 88 -4.12 -1.25 7.39
CA ILE A 88 -4.85 -0.80 6.21
C ILE A 88 -4.92 0.73 6.19
N SER A 89 -5.07 1.29 5.00
CA SER A 89 -5.24 2.74 4.82
C SER A 89 -6.66 3.03 4.33
N PRO A 90 -7.15 4.27 4.46
CA PRO A 90 -8.44 4.66 3.88
C PRO A 90 -8.54 4.39 2.38
N LEU A 91 -7.40 4.42 1.66
CA LEU A 91 -7.36 4.10 0.23
C LEU A 91 -7.53 2.61 -0.03
N LEU A 92 -7.04 1.74 0.87
CA LEU A 92 -7.18 0.31 0.76
C LEU A 92 -8.56 -0.15 1.27
N GLU A 93 -9.10 0.47 2.31
CA GLU A 93 -10.50 0.24 2.73
C GLU A 93 -11.47 0.63 1.63
N GLY A 94 -11.16 1.67 0.87
CA GLY A 94 -11.77 1.94 -0.43
C GLY A 94 -13.23 2.32 -0.39
N GLU A 95 -13.72 2.96 0.68
CA GLU A 95 -15.09 3.42 0.77
C GLU A 95 -15.48 4.26 -0.47
N SER A 96 -16.55 3.87 -1.14
CA SER A 96 -17.00 4.47 -2.41
C SER A 96 -15.97 4.43 -3.56
N MET A 97 -14.99 3.52 -3.49
CA MET A 97 -13.94 3.34 -4.49
C MET A 97 -13.97 1.90 -5.04
N ARG A 98 -13.36 1.72 -6.22
CA ARG A 98 -13.13 0.37 -6.76
C ARG A 98 -11.78 -0.15 -6.28
N VAL A 99 -11.80 -0.95 -5.23
CA VAL A 99 -10.62 -1.66 -4.74
C VAL A 99 -10.70 -3.10 -5.25
N SER A 100 -9.62 -3.60 -5.83
CA SER A 100 -9.50 -4.96 -6.38
C SER A 100 -8.45 -5.80 -5.67
N ASP A 101 -7.91 -5.33 -4.54
CA ASP A 101 -6.97 -6.09 -3.74
C ASP A 101 -7.67 -7.28 -3.05
N PRO A 102 -6.95 -8.39 -2.85
CA PRO A 102 -7.48 -9.53 -2.09
C PRO A 102 -7.97 -9.11 -0.71
N GLY A 103 -9.15 -9.56 -0.31
CA GLY A 103 -9.82 -9.17 0.93
C GLY A 103 -10.69 -7.91 0.84
N PHE A 104 -10.80 -7.32 -0.38
CA PHE A 104 -11.61 -6.12 -0.62
C PHE A 104 -12.45 -6.28 -1.88
N LYS A 105 -13.64 -5.72 -1.90
CA LYS A 105 -14.53 -5.75 -3.06
C LYS A 105 -15.43 -4.52 -3.09
N GLY A 106 -15.20 -3.65 -4.07
CA GLY A 106 -16.13 -2.54 -4.37
C GLY A 106 -16.27 -1.49 -3.27
N GLY A 107 -15.31 -1.39 -2.37
CA GLY A 107 -15.35 -0.48 -1.24
C GLY A 107 -15.72 -1.14 0.09
N ASP A 108 -15.93 -2.47 0.08
CA ASP A 108 -16.20 -3.27 1.26
C ASP A 108 -15.04 -4.24 1.52
N ARG A 109 -14.83 -4.55 2.78
CA ARG A 109 -13.94 -5.64 3.18
C ARG A 109 -14.69 -6.97 3.07
N THR A 110 -14.05 -7.96 2.46
CA THR A 110 -14.53 -9.34 2.41
C THR A 110 -13.83 -10.22 3.43
N GLU A 111 -12.69 -9.77 3.96
CA GLU A 111 -11.89 -10.41 5.01
C GLU A 111 -11.50 -9.36 6.04
N ILE A 112 -11.44 -9.73 7.32
CA ILE A 112 -11.06 -8.82 8.42
C ILE A 112 -9.60 -8.99 8.83
N GLU A 113 -8.90 -9.90 8.21
CA GLU A 113 -7.48 -10.16 8.44
C GLU A 113 -6.60 -9.05 7.87
N LEU A 114 -5.38 -9.02 8.36
CA LEU A 114 -4.31 -8.20 7.79
C LEU A 114 -4.02 -8.65 6.34
N PRO A 115 -3.68 -7.75 5.41
CA PRO A 115 -3.28 -8.12 4.06
C PRO A 115 -2.19 -9.21 4.06
N ALA A 116 -2.35 -10.23 3.21
CA ALA A 116 -1.53 -11.45 3.22
C ALA A 116 -0.02 -11.17 3.21
N ILE A 117 0.42 -10.21 2.39
CA ILE A 117 1.85 -9.84 2.30
C ILE A 117 2.40 -9.32 3.63
N GLN A 118 1.62 -8.60 4.43
CA GLN A 118 2.04 -8.11 5.73
C GLN A 118 2.18 -9.26 6.73
N ARG A 119 1.23 -10.22 6.69
CA ARG A 119 1.29 -11.44 7.51
C ARG A 119 2.50 -12.29 7.18
N GLU A 120 2.83 -12.42 5.87
CA GLU A 120 4.03 -13.12 5.41
C GLU A 120 5.30 -12.48 5.94
N VAL A 121 5.40 -11.14 5.93
CA VAL A 121 6.55 -10.42 6.49
C VAL A 121 6.68 -10.66 7.98
N LEU A 122 5.60 -10.53 8.75
CA LEU A 122 5.61 -10.75 10.20
C LEU A 122 6.00 -12.18 10.56
N ALA A 123 5.44 -13.17 9.85
CA ALA A 123 5.81 -14.58 10.01
C ALA A 123 7.28 -14.84 9.65
N LEU A 124 7.80 -14.20 8.59
CA LEU A 124 9.21 -14.28 8.20
C LEU A 124 10.12 -13.74 9.30
N LEU A 125 9.81 -12.58 9.87
CA LEU A 125 10.57 -11.97 10.97
C LEU A 125 10.62 -12.89 12.18
N LYS A 126 9.47 -13.44 12.59
CA LYS A 126 9.38 -14.41 13.69
C LYS A 126 10.21 -15.66 13.43
N LYS A 127 10.09 -16.25 12.22
CA LYS A 127 10.86 -17.43 11.83
C LYS A 127 12.36 -17.22 11.92
N HIS A 128 12.83 -16.00 11.72
CA HIS A 128 14.27 -15.66 11.79
C HIS A 128 14.67 -14.99 13.11
N GLY A 129 13.85 -15.14 14.16
CA GLY A 129 14.18 -14.70 15.52
C GLY A 129 14.27 -13.19 15.70
N LYS A 130 13.67 -12.41 14.80
CA LYS A 130 13.64 -10.95 14.94
C LYS A 130 12.59 -10.53 15.96
N LYS A 131 13.01 -9.77 16.98
CA LYS A 131 12.07 -9.10 17.88
C LYS A 131 11.27 -8.09 17.10
N THR A 132 9.95 -8.19 17.14
CA THR A 132 9.06 -7.38 16.28
C THR A 132 7.96 -6.73 17.09
N VAL A 133 7.87 -5.41 16.95
CA VAL A 133 6.73 -4.61 17.43
C VAL A 133 5.87 -4.27 16.23
N PHE A 134 4.61 -4.67 16.24
CA PHE A 134 3.66 -4.34 15.19
C PHE A 134 2.82 -3.14 15.60
N VAL A 135 2.90 -2.07 14.83
CA VAL A 135 2.04 -0.89 14.95
C VAL A 135 0.96 -0.99 13.89
N ASN A 136 -0.26 -1.33 14.33
CA ASN A 136 -1.40 -1.55 13.45
C ASN A 136 -2.19 -0.26 13.25
N PHE A 137 -2.20 0.23 12.02
CA PHE A 137 -3.03 1.35 11.59
C PHE A 137 -4.27 0.83 10.86
N SER A 138 -5.46 1.13 11.34
CA SER A 138 -6.71 0.72 10.70
C SER A 138 -7.87 1.62 11.14
N GLY A 139 -8.82 1.87 10.25
CA GLY A 139 -10.07 2.57 10.58
C GLY A 139 -11.17 1.63 11.08
N SER A 140 -11.00 0.32 10.89
CA SER A 140 -11.95 -0.71 11.24
C SER A 140 -11.30 -1.86 12.00
N ALA A 141 -12.11 -2.79 12.51
CA ALA A 141 -11.62 -3.96 13.22
C ALA A 141 -10.73 -4.84 12.34
N MET A 142 -9.65 -5.35 12.94
CA MET A 142 -8.69 -6.28 12.33
C MET A 142 -8.62 -7.56 13.14
N ALA A 143 -8.73 -8.71 12.46
CA ALA A 143 -8.41 -10.01 13.07
C ALA A 143 -6.90 -10.19 13.09
N ILE A 144 -6.29 -10.03 14.25
CA ILE A 144 -4.83 -10.05 14.45
C ILE A 144 -4.36 -11.26 15.30
N VAL A 145 -5.16 -12.30 15.40
CA VAL A 145 -4.79 -13.49 16.19
C VAL A 145 -3.46 -14.12 15.75
N PRO A 146 -3.17 -14.31 14.44
CA PRO A 146 -1.88 -14.82 14.01
C PRO A 146 -0.71 -13.88 14.34
N GLU A 147 -0.97 -12.58 14.31
CA GLU A 147 0.03 -11.55 14.60
C GLU A 147 0.43 -11.55 16.08
N THR A 148 -0.47 -11.92 17.01
CA THR A 148 -0.14 -12.10 18.42
C THR A 148 0.87 -13.22 18.65
N GLN A 149 0.96 -14.18 17.73
CA GLN A 149 1.94 -15.26 17.78
C GLN A 149 3.25 -14.89 17.08
N SER A 150 3.19 -13.95 16.14
CA SER A 150 4.33 -13.54 15.31
C SER A 150 5.09 -12.34 15.86
N CYS A 151 4.45 -11.50 16.67
CA CYS A 151 5.02 -10.27 17.21
C CYS A 151 5.24 -10.35 18.71
N ASP A 152 6.24 -9.64 19.22
CA ASP A 152 6.54 -9.56 20.65
C ASP A 152 5.66 -8.49 21.33
N ALA A 153 5.22 -7.48 20.58
CA ALA A 153 4.24 -6.49 21.02
C ALA A 153 3.40 -6.01 19.85
N ILE A 154 2.16 -5.58 20.13
CA ILE A 154 1.25 -4.99 19.16
C ILE A 154 0.68 -3.70 19.72
N LEU A 155 0.79 -2.61 18.98
CA LEU A 155 0.17 -1.33 19.26
C LEU A 155 -0.95 -1.07 18.25
N GLN A 156 -2.19 -0.94 18.72
CA GLN A 156 -3.31 -0.50 17.88
C GLN A 156 -3.34 1.02 17.83
N ALA A 157 -2.95 1.59 16.70
CA ALA A 157 -2.81 3.04 16.52
C ALA A 157 -4.03 3.69 15.88
N TRP A 158 -4.95 2.91 15.28
CA TRP A 158 -6.11 3.40 14.53
C TRP A 158 -5.68 4.30 13.35
N TYR A 159 -6.52 5.26 12.94
CA TYR A 159 -6.12 6.38 12.08
C TYR A 159 -5.84 7.58 12.96
N PRO A 160 -4.57 7.81 13.33
CA PRO A 160 -4.23 8.87 14.26
C PRO A 160 -4.40 10.24 13.60
N GLY A 161 -4.77 11.23 14.41
CA GLY A 161 -4.90 12.61 13.97
C GLY A 161 -3.55 13.31 13.79
N GLN A 162 -3.58 14.64 13.87
CA GLN A 162 -2.44 15.53 13.58
C GLN A 162 -1.17 15.19 14.39
N ALA A 163 -1.31 14.81 15.67
CA ALA A 163 -0.19 14.46 16.55
C ALA A 163 0.10 12.95 16.58
N GLY A 164 -0.42 12.16 15.63
CA GLY A 164 -0.35 10.70 15.66
C GLY A 164 1.05 10.14 15.65
N GLY A 165 1.97 10.73 14.90
CA GLY A 165 3.37 10.30 14.88
C GLY A 165 4.04 10.48 16.24
N THR A 166 3.83 11.61 16.92
CA THR A 166 4.34 11.89 18.26
C THR A 166 3.74 10.90 19.26
N ALA A 167 2.41 10.72 19.26
CA ALA A 167 1.74 9.80 20.18
C ALA A 167 2.22 8.33 20.04
N VAL A 168 2.45 7.88 18.81
CA VAL A 168 3.01 6.53 18.56
C VAL A 168 4.44 6.45 19.05
N ALA A 169 5.26 7.48 18.82
CA ALA A 169 6.64 7.51 19.28
C ALA A 169 6.72 7.51 20.81
N ASP A 170 5.90 8.33 21.50
CA ASP A 170 5.85 8.40 22.97
C ASP A 170 5.42 7.08 23.63
N VAL A 171 4.69 6.22 22.92
CA VAL A 171 4.32 4.88 23.42
C VAL A 171 5.42 3.86 23.16
N LEU A 172 6.21 4.02 22.09
CA LEU A 172 7.24 3.07 21.69
C LEU A 172 8.57 3.31 22.39
N PHE A 173 8.87 4.55 22.77
CA PHE A 173 10.16 5.01 23.34
C PHE A 173 9.99 5.78 24.64
#